data_fe00f5bbc704d64a9598d9602efe1bd1
#
_entry.id   fe00f5bbc704d64a9598d9602efe1bd1
#
_cell.length_a   1.000
_cell.length_b   1.000
_cell.length_c   1.000
_cell.angle_alpha   90.00
_cell.angle_beta   90.00
_cell.angle_gamma   90.00
#
_symmetry.space_group_name_H-M   'P 1'
#
loop_
_entity.id
_entity.type
_entity.pdbx_description
1 polymer ?
#
loop_
_entity_poly.entity_id
_entity_poly.type
_entity_poly.pdbx_seq_one_letter_code
_entity_poly.pdbx_strand_id
1 'polypeptide(L)'
;MRPDNPIRKLNPRKLANYEKENYVAYYEKDWLKLLRVSVGMVKESFGLSWLQAIYGAYLIARAEIAFAPFPNNDVPLAEAYTRRFYEFIKNIHREDFDVEQASKLEVNWWSIHRKLFGNKENQELVDALTCLYQEIYGAASEKFKEAAYQRAMGMLYSDLWVNEGKPVGSPLLVKEEEALYQGYKALKETINS
;
A
#
# COMPACT_ATOMS: atom_id res chain seq x y z
N MET A 1 16.84 -4.16 13.62
CA MET A 1 16.55 -4.55 12.21
C MET A 1 17.83 -4.72 11.40
N ARG A 2 17.89 -5.68 10.46
CA ARG A 2 19.11 -5.98 9.67
C ARG A 2 19.15 -5.09 8.43
N PRO A 3 20.23 -4.32 8.16
CA PRO A 3 20.30 -3.43 6.99
C PRO A 3 20.15 -4.14 5.65
N ASP A 4 20.58 -5.40 5.57
CA ASP A 4 20.54 -6.20 4.33
C ASP A 4 19.23 -6.96 4.09
N ASN A 5 18.21 -6.76 4.93
CA ASN A 5 16.94 -7.46 4.81
C ASN A 5 16.26 -7.11 3.47
N PRO A 6 15.77 -8.13 2.71
CA PRO A 6 15.09 -7.89 1.42
C PRO A 6 13.91 -6.94 1.48
N ILE A 7 13.20 -6.84 2.59
CA ILE A 7 12.10 -5.88 2.81
C ILE A 7 12.54 -4.41 2.66
N ARG A 8 13.86 -4.14 2.75
CA ARG A 8 14.44 -2.78 2.60
C ARG A 8 14.95 -2.50 1.19
N LYS A 9 14.95 -3.50 0.30
CA LYS A 9 15.53 -3.42 -1.07
C LYS A 9 14.50 -3.12 -2.15
N LEU A 10 13.38 -2.49 -1.78
CA LEU A 10 12.31 -2.15 -2.71
C LEU A 10 12.80 -1.31 -3.90
N ASN A 11 12.14 -1.47 -5.06
CA ASN A 11 12.38 -0.68 -6.24
C ASN A 11 11.26 0.36 -6.42
N PRO A 12 11.53 1.66 -6.15
CA PRO A 12 10.51 2.71 -6.15
C PRO A 12 9.75 2.82 -7.47
N ARG A 13 10.43 2.71 -8.62
CA ARG A 13 9.80 2.84 -9.94
C ARG A 13 8.85 1.68 -10.24
N LYS A 14 9.26 0.45 -9.89
CA LYS A 14 8.40 -0.72 -10.06
C LYS A 14 7.18 -0.65 -9.15
N LEU A 15 7.36 -0.25 -7.90
CA LEU A 15 6.25 -0.13 -6.95
C LEU A 15 5.23 0.91 -7.38
N ALA A 16 5.70 2.11 -7.78
CA ALA A 16 4.83 3.15 -8.31
C ALA A 16 4.00 2.66 -9.50
N ASN A 17 4.63 1.97 -10.45
CA ASN A 17 3.92 1.40 -11.59
C ASN A 17 2.93 0.31 -11.16
N TYR A 18 3.31 -0.61 -10.25
CA TYR A 18 2.41 -1.66 -9.78
C TYR A 18 1.20 -1.08 -9.03
N GLU A 19 1.38 -0.09 -8.15
CA GLU A 19 0.28 0.51 -7.39
C GLU A 19 -0.68 1.24 -8.32
N LYS A 20 -0.18 2.07 -9.26
CA LYS A 20 -1.00 2.72 -10.29
C LYS A 20 -1.76 1.70 -11.13
N GLU A 21 -1.08 0.69 -11.67
CA GLU A 21 -1.70 -0.33 -12.51
C GLU A 21 -2.72 -1.20 -11.75
N ASN A 22 -2.50 -1.42 -10.44
CA ASN A 22 -3.44 -2.09 -9.56
C ASN A 22 -4.74 -1.29 -9.46
N TYR A 23 -4.64 0.00 -9.20
CA TYR A 23 -5.78 0.91 -9.09
C TYR A 23 -6.56 0.99 -10.42
N VAL A 24 -5.86 1.20 -11.53
CA VAL A 24 -6.46 1.23 -12.86
C VAL A 24 -7.19 -0.09 -13.17
N ALA A 25 -6.53 -1.23 -12.96
CA ALA A 25 -7.12 -2.55 -13.25
C ALA A 25 -8.36 -2.82 -12.41
N TYR A 26 -8.38 -2.40 -11.14
CA TYR A 26 -9.55 -2.52 -10.27
C TYR A 26 -10.75 -1.76 -10.81
N TYR A 27 -10.58 -0.49 -11.18
CA TYR A 27 -11.68 0.35 -11.67
C TYR A 27 -12.09 0.04 -13.12
N GLU A 28 -11.20 -0.53 -13.93
CA GLU A 28 -11.49 -1.05 -15.27
C GLU A 28 -12.08 -2.47 -15.24
N LYS A 29 -12.08 -3.13 -14.06
CA LYS A 29 -12.51 -4.52 -13.86
C LYS A 29 -11.69 -5.54 -14.66
N ASP A 30 -10.42 -5.22 -14.93
CA ASP A 30 -9.46 -6.16 -15.52
C ASP A 30 -8.85 -7.06 -14.42
N TRP A 31 -9.61 -8.11 -14.06
CA TRP A 31 -9.26 -8.98 -12.94
C TRP A 31 -7.96 -9.77 -13.15
N LEU A 32 -7.62 -10.12 -14.39
CA LEU A 32 -6.38 -10.83 -14.68
C LEU A 32 -5.16 -9.91 -14.52
N LYS A 33 -5.26 -8.67 -15.00
CA LYS A 33 -4.25 -7.65 -14.80
C LYS A 33 -4.11 -7.35 -13.31
N LEU A 34 -5.24 -7.12 -12.60
CA LEU A 34 -5.26 -6.87 -11.17
C LEU A 34 -4.52 -7.94 -10.38
N LEU A 35 -4.83 -9.23 -10.61
CA LEU A 35 -4.15 -10.33 -9.94
C LEU A 35 -2.63 -10.31 -10.19
N ARG A 36 -2.22 -10.13 -11.45
CA ARG A 36 -0.79 -10.12 -11.82
C ARG A 36 -0.04 -8.96 -11.16
N VAL A 37 -0.61 -7.76 -11.18
CA VAL A 37 0.06 -6.57 -10.63
C VAL A 37 0.07 -6.60 -9.10
N SER A 38 -0.99 -7.11 -8.45
CA SER A 38 -1.04 -7.31 -6.99
C SER A 38 0.05 -8.26 -6.51
N VAL A 39 0.26 -9.39 -7.19
CA VAL A 39 1.37 -10.31 -6.87
C VAL A 39 2.71 -9.63 -7.06
N GLY A 40 2.90 -8.88 -8.16
CA GLY A 40 4.11 -8.12 -8.43
C GLY A 40 4.38 -7.04 -7.38
N MET A 41 3.34 -6.32 -6.96
CA MET A 41 3.39 -5.29 -5.93
C MET A 41 3.81 -5.89 -4.58
N VAL A 42 3.16 -6.96 -4.11
CA VAL A 42 3.49 -7.65 -2.86
C VAL A 42 4.92 -8.21 -2.89
N LYS A 43 5.33 -8.80 -4.03
CA LYS A 43 6.69 -9.29 -4.23
C LYS A 43 7.73 -8.19 -4.05
N GLU A 44 7.53 -7.06 -4.70
CA GLU A 44 8.50 -5.96 -4.72
C GLU A 44 8.50 -5.19 -3.39
N SER A 45 7.33 -4.97 -2.76
CA SER A 45 7.20 -4.27 -1.48
C SER A 45 7.94 -4.97 -0.35
N PHE A 46 7.87 -6.29 -0.34
CA PHE A 46 8.37 -7.11 0.77
C PHE A 46 9.55 -8.01 0.39
N GLY A 47 10.14 -7.86 -0.79
CA GLY A 47 11.32 -8.64 -1.19
C GLY A 47 11.09 -10.16 -1.19
N LEU A 48 9.92 -10.61 -1.64
CA LEU A 48 9.49 -12.01 -1.61
C LEU A 48 9.88 -12.78 -2.86
N SER A 49 9.99 -14.11 -2.74
CA SER A 49 9.97 -15.01 -3.90
C SER A 49 8.57 -15.03 -4.55
N TRP A 50 8.46 -15.55 -5.77
CA TRP A 50 7.18 -15.61 -6.48
C TRP A 50 6.10 -16.40 -5.72
N LEU A 51 6.44 -17.57 -5.16
CA LEU A 51 5.50 -18.40 -4.40
C LEU A 51 5.04 -17.70 -3.11
N GLN A 52 5.95 -17.03 -2.42
CA GLN A 52 5.64 -16.23 -1.23
C GLN A 52 4.75 -15.05 -1.58
N ALA A 53 5.01 -14.39 -2.70
CA ALA A 53 4.22 -13.24 -3.16
C ALA A 53 2.79 -13.64 -3.56
N ILE A 54 2.60 -14.80 -4.19
CA ILE A 54 1.26 -15.34 -4.50
C ILE A 54 0.47 -15.57 -3.21
N TYR A 55 1.10 -16.18 -2.20
CA TYR A 55 0.43 -16.39 -0.92
C TYR A 55 0.13 -15.08 -0.18
N GLY A 56 1.10 -14.16 -0.14
CA GLY A 56 0.91 -12.82 0.45
C GLY A 56 -0.21 -12.03 -0.25
N ALA A 57 -0.21 -12.02 -1.59
CA ALA A 57 -1.27 -11.36 -2.36
C ALA A 57 -2.65 -12.01 -2.13
N TYR A 58 -2.72 -13.33 -1.97
CA TYR A 58 -3.95 -14.01 -1.58
C TYR A 58 -4.49 -13.51 -0.23
N LEU A 59 -3.63 -13.35 0.79
CA LEU A 59 -4.04 -12.87 2.11
C LEU A 59 -4.57 -11.43 2.04
N ILE A 60 -3.86 -10.54 1.33
CA ILE A 60 -4.31 -9.15 1.14
C ILE A 60 -5.63 -9.10 0.35
N ALA A 61 -5.76 -9.84 -0.74
CA ALA A 61 -7.00 -9.88 -1.50
C ALA A 61 -8.19 -10.36 -0.65
N ARG A 62 -7.99 -11.34 0.25
CA ARG A 62 -9.04 -11.77 1.20
C ARG A 62 -9.41 -10.68 2.19
N ALA A 63 -8.44 -9.89 2.66
CA ALA A 63 -8.70 -8.73 3.51
C ALA A 63 -9.48 -7.64 2.77
N GLU A 64 -9.06 -7.32 1.55
CA GLU A 64 -9.75 -6.33 0.69
C GLU A 64 -11.18 -6.75 0.36
N ILE A 65 -11.42 -8.04 0.04
CA ILE A 65 -12.77 -8.57 -0.21
C ILE A 65 -13.66 -8.43 1.04
N ALA A 66 -13.14 -8.66 2.24
CA ALA A 66 -13.88 -8.47 3.49
C ALA A 66 -14.18 -6.98 3.75
N PHE A 67 -13.24 -6.11 3.39
CA PHE A 67 -13.37 -4.66 3.57
C PHE A 67 -14.21 -3.98 2.49
N ALA A 68 -14.29 -4.52 1.26
CA ALA A 68 -14.89 -3.86 0.10
C ALA A 68 -16.38 -3.50 0.25
N PRO A 69 -17.28 -4.35 0.80
CA PRO A 69 -18.69 -4.02 0.94
C PRO A 69 -18.92 -2.77 1.79
N PHE A 70 -19.70 -1.80 1.28
CA PHE A 70 -20.02 -0.59 2.04
C PHE A 70 -21.54 -0.36 2.04
N PRO A 71 -22.18 -0.06 3.19
CA PRO A 71 -21.57 0.18 4.52
C PRO A 71 -21.30 -1.10 5.36
N ASN A 72 -21.52 -2.27 4.82
CA ASN A 72 -21.48 -3.56 5.56
C ASN A 72 -20.11 -4.26 5.41
N ASN A 73 -19.00 -3.50 5.51
CA ASN A 73 -17.66 -4.07 5.51
C ASN A 73 -17.36 -4.84 6.79
N ASP A 74 -16.69 -5.99 6.65
CA ASP A 74 -16.26 -6.82 7.78
C ASP A 74 -14.82 -6.43 8.19
N VAL A 75 -14.71 -5.35 8.97
CA VAL A 75 -13.42 -4.85 9.49
C VAL A 75 -12.68 -5.92 10.31
N PRO A 76 -13.31 -6.65 11.25
CA PRO A 76 -12.64 -7.70 12.00
C PRO A 76 -12.04 -8.80 11.11
N LEU A 77 -12.74 -9.20 10.06
CA LEU A 77 -12.25 -10.20 9.12
C LEU A 77 -11.10 -9.66 8.27
N ALA A 78 -11.18 -8.39 7.84
CA ALA A 78 -10.09 -7.72 7.12
C ALA A 78 -8.83 -7.66 7.99
N GLU A 79 -8.93 -7.24 9.25
CA GLU A 79 -7.82 -7.24 10.22
C GLU A 79 -7.27 -8.65 10.47
N ALA A 80 -8.10 -9.68 10.52
CA ALA A 80 -7.65 -11.05 10.69
C ALA A 80 -6.80 -11.55 9.51
N TYR A 81 -7.12 -11.16 8.27
CA TYR A 81 -6.32 -11.51 7.10
C TYR A 81 -5.06 -10.66 6.97
N THR A 82 -5.10 -9.36 7.25
CA THR A 82 -3.91 -8.50 7.28
C THR A 82 -2.95 -8.93 8.39
N ARG A 83 -3.46 -9.37 9.55
CA ARG A 83 -2.64 -9.94 10.62
C ARG A 83 -1.89 -11.18 10.16
N ARG A 84 -2.56 -12.13 9.48
CA ARG A 84 -1.89 -13.32 8.91
C ARG A 84 -0.84 -12.93 7.87
N PHE A 85 -1.11 -11.90 7.09
CA PHE A 85 -0.14 -11.38 6.14
C PHE A 85 1.10 -10.82 6.83
N TYR A 86 0.93 -9.96 7.84
CA TYR A 86 2.05 -9.38 8.57
C TYR A 86 2.82 -10.42 9.40
N GLU A 87 2.14 -11.41 9.97
CA GLU A 87 2.79 -12.55 10.62
C GLU A 87 3.66 -13.34 9.64
N PHE A 88 3.17 -13.59 8.43
CA PHE A 88 3.92 -14.24 7.37
C PHE A 88 5.16 -13.41 6.96
N ILE A 89 5.03 -12.10 6.77
CA ILE A 89 6.14 -11.20 6.46
C ILE A 89 7.16 -11.16 7.59
N LYS A 90 6.71 -11.00 8.82
CA LYS A 90 7.56 -11.01 10.03
C LYS A 90 8.41 -12.28 10.13
N ASN A 91 7.79 -13.43 9.91
CA ASN A 91 8.47 -14.74 10.00
C ASN A 91 9.51 -14.94 8.89
N ILE A 92 9.21 -14.56 7.64
CA ILE A 92 10.16 -14.67 6.52
C ILE A 92 11.39 -13.80 6.75
N HIS A 93 11.19 -12.56 7.16
CA HIS A 93 12.25 -11.56 7.28
C HIS A 93 12.89 -11.52 8.66
N ARG A 94 12.29 -12.21 9.66
CA ARG A 94 12.72 -12.16 11.06
C ARG A 94 12.78 -10.71 11.59
N GLU A 95 11.78 -9.94 11.23
CA GLU A 95 11.59 -8.58 11.73
C GLU A 95 10.87 -8.57 13.08
N ASP A 96 10.93 -7.45 13.79
CA ASP A 96 10.40 -7.33 15.14
C ASP A 96 9.44 -6.14 15.26
N PHE A 97 8.37 -6.17 14.44
CA PHE A 97 7.25 -5.22 14.55
C PHE A 97 6.03 -5.91 15.21
N ASP A 98 5.11 -5.13 15.74
CA ASP A 98 3.86 -5.64 16.29
C ASP A 98 2.88 -5.96 15.16
N VAL A 99 2.63 -7.26 14.97
CA VAL A 99 1.73 -7.77 13.91
C VAL A 99 0.28 -7.32 14.12
N GLU A 100 -0.19 -7.28 15.37
CA GLU A 100 -1.53 -6.84 15.72
C GLU A 100 -1.71 -5.36 15.42
N GLN A 101 -0.72 -4.55 15.81
CA GLN A 101 -0.73 -3.12 15.54
C GLN A 101 -0.62 -2.82 14.04
N ALA A 102 0.30 -3.48 13.32
CA ALA A 102 0.44 -3.31 11.88
C ALA A 102 -0.86 -3.64 11.12
N SER A 103 -1.56 -4.72 11.51
CA SER A 103 -2.83 -5.10 10.87
C SER A 103 -3.95 -4.07 11.08
N LYS A 104 -4.05 -3.50 12.27
CA LYS A 104 -5.02 -2.43 12.58
C LYS A 104 -4.69 -1.15 11.81
N LEU A 105 -3.43 -0.77 11.75
CA LEU A 105 -2.99 0.41 11.01
C LEU A 105 -3.24 0.26 9.49
N GLU A 106 -3.06 -0.95 8.94
CA GLU A 106 -3.37 -1.23 7.54
C GLU A 106 -4.85 -1.00 7.22
N VAL A 107 -5.76 -1.59 7.98
CA VAL A 107 -7.20 -1.45 7.74
C VAL A 107 -7.69 -0.04 8.09
N ASN A 108 -7.04 0.63 9.04
CA ASN A 108 -7.36 2.00 9.41
C ASN A 108 -7.10 2.98 8.25
N TRP A 109 -5.93 2.92 7.59
CA TRP A 109 -5.69 3.83 6.47
C TRP A 109 -6.62 3.54 5.27
N TRP A 110 -7.06 2.29 5.05
CA TRP A 110 -8.10 1.99 4.06
C TRP A 110 -9.41 2.71 4.37
N SER A 111 -9.80 2.71 5.66
CA SER A 111 -11.02 3.38 6.13
C SER A 111 -10.94 4.90 5.95
N ILE A 112 -9.79 5.49 6.27
CA ILE A 112 -9.52 6.91 6.10
C ILE A 112 -9.52 7.30 4.63
N HIS A 113 -8.83 6.54 3.76
CA HIS A 113 -8.79 6.79 2.32
C HIS A 113 -10.20 6.75 1.72
N ARG A 114 -11.01 5.74 2.09
CA ARG A 114 -12.41 5.65 1.65
C ARG A 114 -13.24 6.87 2.05
N LYS A 115 -13.07 7.35 3.29
CA LYS A 115 -13.75 8.55 3.81
C LYS A 115 -13.31 9.82 3.06
N LEU A 116 -12.03 9.90 2.71
CA LEU A 116 -11.41 11.07 2.07
C LEU A 116 -11.37 10.98 0.54
N PHE A 117 -12.02 10.01 -0.07
CA PHE A 117 -11.96 9.74 -1.50
C PHE A 117 -12.10 11.03 -2.35
N GLY A 118 -11.06 11.38 -3.08
CA GLY A 118 -10.99 12.58 -3.92
C GLY A 118 -10.87 13.91 -3.16
N ASN A 119 -10.70 13.89 -1.83
CA ASN A 119 -10.52 15.10 -1.04
C ASN A 119 -9.06 15.54 -1.03
N LYS A 120 -8.83 16.83 -1.27
CA LYS A 120 -7.48 17.43 -1.24
C LYS A 120 -6.92 17.58 0.18
N GLU A 121 -7.78 17.66 1.19
CA GLU A 121 -7.39 17.67 2.60
C GLU A 121 -7.17 16.24 3.07
N ASN A 122 -5.93 15.76 2.94
CA ASN A 122 -5.57 14.36 3.18
C ASN A 122 -4.59 14.15 4.35
N GLN A 123 -4.45 15.12 5.25
CA GLN A 123 -3.51 15.03 6.37
C GLN A 123 -3.77 13.80 7.25
N GLU A 124 -5.04 13.45 7.50
CA GLU A 124 -5.43 12.26 8.27
C GLU A 124 -4.88 10.97 7.62
N LEU A 125 -4.89 10.89 6.28
CA LEU A 125 -4.33 9.77 5.53
C LEU A 125 -2.80 9.73 5.61
N VAL A 126 -2.15 10.90 5.52
CA VAL A 126 -0.69 11.01 5.66
C VAL A 126 -0.25 10.53 7.04
N ASP A 127 -0.96 10.93 8.10
CA ASP A 127 -0.65 10.53 9.46
C ASP A 127 -0.84 9.01 9.66
N ALA A 128 -1.91 8.43 9.12
CA ALA A 128 -2.17 7.00 9.19
C ALA A 128 -1.09 6.16 8.47
N LEU A 129 -0.69 6.57 7.24
CA LEU A 129 0.40 5.93 6.50
C LEU A 129 1.75 6.08 7.22
N THR A 130 1.99 7.25 7.84
CA THR A 130 3.20 7.49 8.63
C THR A 130 3.29 6.52 9.81
N CYS A 131 2.19 6.34 10.55
CA CYS A 131 2.11 5.39 11.66
C CYS A 131 2.38 3.95 11.20
N LEU A 132 1.82 3.54 10.06
CA LEU A 132 2.06 2.20 9.51
C LEU A 132 3.52 1.99 9.14
N TYR A 133 4.15 2.96 8.47
CA TYR A 133 5.58 2.85 8.14
C TYR A 133 6.47 2.80 9.37
N GLN A 134 6.14 3.61 10.39
CA GLN A 134 6.85 3.59 11.66
C GLN A 134 6.77 2.22 12.34
N GLU A 135 5.59 1.60 12.35
CA GLU A 135 5.39 0.28 12.95
C GLU A 135 6.23 -0.79 12.23
N ILE A 136 6.14 -0.84 10.90
CA ILE A 136 6.81 -1.89 10.12
C ILE A 136 8.33 -1.72 10.08
N TYR A 137 8.84 -0.47 10.02
CA TYR A 137 10.26 -0.20 9.76
C TYR A 137 11.03 0.33 10.98
N GLY A 138 10.34 0.68 12.06
CA GLY A 138 10.95 1.02 13.36
C GLY A 138 11.80 2.28 13.36
N ALA A 139 11.48 3.29 12.55
CA ALA A 139 12.17 4.58 12.54
C ALA A 139 11.28 5.69 13.13
N ALA A 140 11.85 6.88 13.41
CA ALA A 140 11.09 8.02 13.88
C ALA A 140 10.05 8.47 12.84
N SER A 141 8.82 8.77 13.29
CA SER A 141 7.68 9.08 12.43
C SER A 141 7.92 10.25 11.47
N GLU A 142 8.65 11.29 11.91
CA GLU A 142 8.96 12.46 11.08
C GLU A 142 9.69 12.11 9.78
N LYS A 143 10.55 11.08 9.80
CA LYS A 143 11.27 10.64 8.61
C LYS A 143 10.36 10.02 7.54
N PHE A 144 9.19 9.52 7.92
CA PHE A 144 8.24 8.87 7.00
C PHE A 144 7.20 9.82 6.41
N LYS A 145 7.05 11.05 6.95
CA LYS A 145 6.01 11.98 6.53
C LYS A 145 6.05 12.30 5.03
N GLU A 146 7.24 12.51 4.47
CA GLU A 146 7.38 12.78 3.04
C GLU A 146 6.93 11.58 2.20
N ALA A 147 7.34 10.37 2.58
CA ALA A 147 6.93 9.15 1.89
C ALA A 147 5.40 8.96 1.93
N ALA A 148 4.80 9.17 3.09
CA ALA A 148 3.37 9.08 3.31
C ALA A 148 2.59 10.16 2.54
N TYR A 149 3.08 11.41 2.55
CA TYR A 149 2.48 12.52 1.82
C TYR A 149 2.44 12.26 0.32
N GLN A 150 3.56 11.87 -0.27
CA GLN A 150 3.64 11.60 -1.70
C GLN A 150 2.76 10.41 -2.10
N ARG A 151 2.68 9.37 -1.28
CA ARG A 151 1.78 8.24 -1.54
C ARG A 151 0.31 8.66 -1.44
N ALA A 152 -0.07 9.46 -0.44
CA ALA A 152 -1.42 10.00 -0.32
C ALA A 152 -1.78 10.92 -1.51
N MET A 153 -0.83 11.69 -2.04
CA MET A 153 -1.02 12.47 -3.26
C MET A 153 -1.23 11.58 -4.49
N GLY A 154 -0.50 10.46 -4.61
CA GLY A 154 -0.74 9.46 -5.65
C GLY A 154 -2.18 8.94 -5.60
N MET A 155 -2.65 8.52 -4.42
CA MET A 155 -4.03 8.06 -4.22
C MET A 155 -5.05 9.15 -4.59
N LEU A 156 -4.81 10.41 -4.22
CA LEU A 156 -5.67 11.53 -4.62
C LEU A 156 -5.78 11.66 -6.15
N TYR A 157 -4.67 11.54 -6.88
CA TYR A 157 -4.72 11.62 -8.35
C TYR A 157 -5.50 10.46 -8.96
N SER A 158 -5.40 9.26 -8.40
CA SER A 158 -6.22 8.11 -8.80
C SER A 158 -7.71 8.36 -8.57
N ASP A 159 -8.07 8.88 -7.40
CA ASP A 159 -9.46 9.20 -7.05
C ASP A 159 -10.05 10.27 -7.99
N LEU A 160 -9.27 11.31 -8.29
CA LEU A 160 -9.68 12.35 -9.23
C LEU A 160 -9.88 11.78 -10.64
N TRP A 161 -9.01 10.87 -11.09
CA TRP A 161 -9.17 10.17 -12.37
C TRP A 161 -10.49 9.37 -12.42
N VAL A 162 -10.83 8.70 -11.33
CA VAL A 162 -12.13 7.98 -11.22
C VAL A 162 -13.29 8.96 -11.29
N ASN A 163 -13.22 10.07 -10.56
CA ASN A 163 -14.26 11.10 -10.53
C ASN A 163 -14.46 11.78 -11.90
N GLU A 164 -13.41 11.89 -12.72
CA GLU A 164 -13.47 12.39 -14.09
C GLU A 164 -14.01 11.35 -15.11
N GLY A 165 -14.42 10.17 -14.65
CA GLY A 165 -14.95 9.11 -15.49
C GLY A 165 -13.89 8.25 -16.17
N LYS A 166 -12.69 8.21 -15.64
CA LYS A 166 -11.57 7.34 -16.07
C LYS A 166 -11.12 7.58 -17.52
N PRO A 167 -10.81 8.82 -17.93
CA PRO A 167 -10.40 9.09 -19.30
C PRO A 167 -9.07 8.39 -19.64
N VAL A 168 -9.05 7.75 -20.81
CA VAL A 168 -7.84 7.11 -21.34
C VAL A 168 -6.75 8.17 -21.60
N GLY A 169 -5.52 7.91 -21.17
CA GLY A 169 -4.41 8.84 -21.35
C GLY A 169 -4.46 10.07 -20.45
N SER A 170 -5.22 10.00 -19.36
CA SER A 170 -5.34 11.11 -18.39
C SER A 170 -3.98 11.53 -17.83
N PRO A 171 -3.69 12.86 -17.79
CA PRO A 171 -2.49 13.37 -17.13
C PRO A 171 -2.48 13.10 -15.61
N LEU A 172 -3.63 12.77 -15.00
CA LEU A 172 -3.71 12.40 -13.60
C LEU A 172 -2.97 11.09 -13.31
N LEU A 173 -3.04 10.09 -14.22
CA LEU A 173 -2.30 8.84 -14.06
C LEU A 173 -0.77 9.03 -14.15
N VAL A 174 -0.31 10.03 -14.91
CA VAL A 174 1.12 10.40 -14.94
C VAL A 174 1.54 11.06 -13.63
N LYS A 175 0.70 11.95 -13.08
CA LYS A 175 0.93 12.60 -11.78
C LYS A 175 0.88 11.58 -10.64
N GLU A 176 -0.03 10.62 -10.70
CA GLU A 176 -0.13 9.50 -9.77
C GLU A 176 1.18 8.73 -9.72
N GLU A 177 1.64 8.22 -10.88
CA GLU A 177 2.86 7.42 -10.96
C GLU A 177 4.09 8.20 -10.46
N GLU A 178 4.18 9.49 -10.77
CA GLU A 178 5.30 10.31 -10.30
C GLU A 178 5.24 10.54 -8.78
N ALA A 179 4.07 10.87 -8.22
CA ALA A 179 3.90 11.02 -6.77
C ALA A 179 4.22 9.71 -6.03
N LEU A 180 3.68 8.58 -6.50
CA LEU A 180 3.98 7.27 -5.94
C LEU A 180 5.49 6.94 -6.02
N TYR A 181 6.14 7.28 -7.14
CA TYR A 181 7.58 7.10 -7.27
C TYR A 181 8.37 7.91 -6.24
N GLN A 182 8.03 9.19 -6.05
CA GLN A 182 8.68 10.03 -5.04
C GLN A 182 8.42 9.48 -3.64
N GLY A 183 7.20 9.02 -3.34
CA GLY A 183 6.84 8.40 -2.07
C GLY A 183 7.68 7.15 -1.77
N TYR A 184 7.77 6.22 -2.71
CA TYR A 184 8.58 5.01 -2.53
C TYR A 184 10.07 5.28 -2.51
N LYS A 185 10.54 6.32 -3.20
CA LYS A 185 11.93 6.78 -3.13
C LYS A 185 12.26 7.30 -1.74
N ALA A 186 11.43 8.19 -1.19
CA ALA A 186 11.59 8.72 0.16
C ALA A 186 11.51 7.60 1.21
N LEU A 187 10.57 6.65 1.06
CA LEU A 187 10.49 5.47 1.92
C LEU A 187 11.79 4.68 1.91
N LYS A 188 12.31 4.35 0.72
CA LYS A 188 13.56 3.60 0.56
C LYS A 188 14.75 4.31 1.22
N GLU A 189 14.87 5.62 1.03
CA GLU A 189 15.94 6.42 1.64
C GLU A 189 15.83 6.40 3.16
N THR A 190 14.61 6.56 3.69
CA THR A 190 14.35 6.56 5.14
C THR A 190 14.65 5.22 5.80
N ILE A 191 14.24 4.10 5.19
CA ILE A 191 14.46 2.77 5.80
C ILE A 191 15.91 2.29 5.69
N ASN A 192 16.75 2.95 4.91
CA ASN A 192 18.18 2.64 4.75
C ASN A 192 19.10 3.71 5.37
N SER A 193 18.56 4.74 6.02
CA SER A 193 19.33 5.77 6.77
C SER A 193 19.53 5.36 8.26
#